data_11954ea2c3b25bc78e82f4f9f8cd2fc7
#
_entry.id   11954ea2c3b25bc78e82f4f9f8cd2fc7
#
_cell.length_a   1.000
_cell.length_b   1.000
_cell.length_c   1.000
_cell.angle_alpha   90.00
_cell.angle_beta   90.00
_cell.angle_gamma   90.00
#
_symmetry.space_group_name_H-M   'P 1'
#
loop_
_entity.id
_entity.type
_entity.pdbx_description
1 polymer ?
#
loop_
_entity_poly.entity_id
_entity_poly.type
_entity_poly.pdbx_seq_one_letter_code
_entity_poly.pdbx_strand_id
1 'polypeptide(L)'
;MENYRVIDKDTYYRRSIFRHFSEDCKCSVSMTARVDVTELAAWSKKTGTRFTINFLYILTKVLYSRDDYRMGYLWQTGELICYDVIHPTQYVFHEDTETCTPVYTTYTEDYSQFCRNAAEDIERAKETREYRLDTVRHPN
;
A
#
# COMPACT_ATOMS: atom_id res chain seq x y z
N MET A 1 -16.18 -3.12 -2.35
CA MET A 1 -15.67 -4.37 -2.98
C MET A 1 -14.44 -3.96 -3.76
N GLU A 2 -13.29 -4.53 -3.45
CA GLU A 2 -12.08 -4.25 -4.24
C GLU A 2 -12.28 -4.84 -5.63
N ASN A 3 -12.09 -4.02 -6.64
CA ASN A 3 -12.16 -4.47 -8.02
C ASN A 3 -10.80 -5.04 -8.43
N TYR A 4 -10.82 -6.25 -8.97
CA TYR A 4 -9.63 -6.90 -9.53
C TYR A 4 -10.02 -7.73 -10.76
N ARG A 5 -9.05 -7.99 -11.60
CA ARG A 5 -9.17 -8.96 -12.70
C ARG A 5 -8.39 -10.24 -12.35
N VAL A 6 -8.96 -11.37 -12.70
CA VAL A 6 -8.27 -12.67 -12.60
C VAL A 6 -7.29 -12.78 -13.76
N ILE A 7 -6.07 -13.22 -13.46
CA ILE A 7 -5.03 -13.49 -14.44
C ILE A 7 -5.05 -14.99 -14.75
N ASP A 8 -5.18 -15.33 -16.01
CA ASP A 8 -5.06 -16.72 -16.45
C ASP A 8 -3.62 -17.21 -16.25
N LYS A 9 -3.45 -18.14 -15.32
CA LYS A 9 -2.13 -18.68 -14.96
C LYS A 9 -1.46 -19.45 -16.09
N ASP A 10 -2.22 -20.04 -16.99
CA ASP A 10 -1.68 -20.86 -18.08
C ASP A 10 -1.09 -20.01 -19.20
N THR A 11 -1.64 -18.84 -19.43
CA THR A 11 -1.17 -17.87 -20.42
C THR A 11 -0.27 -16.79 -19.83
N TYR A 12 -0.13 -16.72 -18.50
CA TYR A 12 0.71 -15.73 -17.84
C TYR A 12 2.17 -15.87 -18.27
N TYR A 13 2.77 -14.77 -18.73
CA TYR A 13 4.11 -14.81 -19.35
C TYR A 13 5.23 -15.23 -18.37
N ARG A 14 5.04 -15.11 -17.07
CA ARG A 14 5.97 -15.58 -16.01
C ARG A 14 5.48 -16.88 -15.34
N ARG A 15 4.57 -17.64 -15.96
CA ARG A 15 3.92 -18.80 -15.32
C ARG A 15 4.89 -19.82 -14.72
N SER A 16 6.01 -20.10 -15.39
CA SER A 16 6.98 -21.08 -14.91
C SER A 16 7.69 -20.62 -13.62
N ILE A 17 8.08 -19.34 -13.58
CA ILE A 17 8.71 -18.73 -12.41
C ILE A 17 7.70 -18.61 -11.27
N PHE A 18 6.48 -18.15 -11.57
CA PHE A 18 5.40 -18.05 -10.61
C PHE A 18 5.10 -19.41 -9.97
N ARG A 19 4.94 -20.46 -10.79
CA ARG A 19 4.70 -21.81 -10.30
C ARG A 19 5.82 -22.30 -9.40
N HIS A 20 7.06 -22.15 -9.83
CA HIS A 20 8.22 -22.56 -9.03
C HIS A 20 8.23 -21.93 -7.65
N PHE A 21 8.02 -20.60 -7.54
CA PHE A 21 8.07 -19.91 -6.26
C PHE A 21 6.80 -19.99 -5.42
N SER A 22 5.66 -20.34 -6.01
CA SER A 22 4.41 -20.56 -5.27
C SER A 22 4.23 -21.99 -4.79
N GLU A 23 4.71 -22.98 -5.55
CA GLU A 23 4.46 -24.40 -5.29
C GLU A 23 5.71 -25.13 -4.81
N ASP A 24 6.85 -25.01 -5.53
CA ASP A 24 8.02 -25.83 -5.30
C ASP A 24 8.98 -25.23 -4.26
N CYS A 25 9.25 -23.94 -4.37
CA CYS A 25 10.21 -23.23 -3.54
C CYS A 25 9.58 -22.00 -2.89
N LYS A 26 8.82 -22.21 -1.83
CA LYS A 26 8.15 -21.10 -1.08
C LYS A 26 9.21 -20.24 -0.40
N CYS A 27 9.58 -19.14 -1.05
CA CYS A 27 10.54 -18.18 -0.51
C CYS A 27 10.01 -16.75 -0.60
N SER A 28 10.59 -15.90 0.22
CA SER A 28 10.38 -14.45 0.18
C SER A 28 11.69 -13.74 -0.13
N VAL A 29 11.59 -12.57 -0.73
CA VAL A 29 12.74 -11.69 -1.00
C VAL A 29 12.59 -10.41 -0.21
N SER A 30 13.63 -10.00 0.48
CA SER A 30 13.73 -8.70 1.15
C SER A 30 14.83 -7.88 0.50
N MET A 31 14.54 -6.61 0.24
CA MET A 31 15.49 -5.71 -0.40
C MET A 31 15.49 -4.36 0.34
N THR A 32 16.68 -3.81 0.56
CA THR A 32 16.85 -2.44 1.06
C THR A 32 17.50 -1.59 -0.02
N ALA A 33 16.89 -0.46 -0.32
CA ALA A 33 17.42 0.51 -1.28
C ALA A 33 17.57 1.89 -0.62
N ARG A 34 18.60 2.63 -1.05
CA ARG A 34 18.74 4.05 -0.69
C ARG A 34 17.98 4.89 -1.69
N VAL A 35 17.15 5.80 -1.19
CA VAL A 35 16.40 6.75 -2.01
C VAL A 35 16.78 8.15 -1.57
N ASP A 36 17.19 8.99 -2.52
CA ASP A 36 17.42 10.41 -2.26
C ASP A 36 16.08 11.14 -2.16
N VAL A 37 15.79 11.67 -1.01
CA VAL A 37 14.56 12.40 -0.69
C VAL A 37 14.79 13.89 -0.42
N THR A 38 15.98 14.39 -0.74
CA THR A 38 16.42 15.77 -0.42
C THR A 38 15.45 16.80 -0.99
N GLU A 39 15.11 16.69 -2.26
CA GLU A 39 14.19 17.63 -2.92
C GLU A 39 12.76 17.52 -2.35
N LEU A 40 12.29 16.31 -2.08
CA LEU A 40 10.96 16.09 -1.49
C LEU A 40 10.89 16.67 -0.08
N ALA A 41 11.93 16.51 0.72
CA ALA A 41 11.99 17.07 2.07
C ALA A 41 12.01 18.61 2.04
N ALA A 42 12.81 19.20 1.14
CA ALA A 42 12.86 20.63 0.95
C ALA A 42 11.51 21.20 0.48
N TRP A 43 10.88 20.53 -0.49
CA TRP A 43 9.56 20.92 -1.00
C TRP A 43 8.48 20.83 0.08
N SER A 44 8.45 19.74 0.86
CA SER A 44 7.50 19.53 1.95
C SER A 44 7.60 20.66 3.00
N LYS A 45 8.84 21.03 3.35
CA LYS A 45 9.11 22.14 4.29
C LYS A 45 8.65 23.49 3.71
N LYS A 46 8.95 23.74 2.43
CA LYS A 46 8.58 24.99 1.73
C LYS A 46 7.06 25.16 1.62
N THR A 47 6.33 24.08 1.41
CA THR A 47 4.87 24.09 1.22
C THR A 47 4.08 23.88 2.51
N GLY A 48 4.76 23.60 3.64
CA GLY A 48 4.09 23.28 4.91
C GLY A 48 3.34 21.96 4.91
N THR A 49 3.66 21.05 3.97
CA THR A 49 3.02 19.74 3.87
C THR A 49 3.79 18.66 4.63
N ARG A 50 3.10 17.57 5.02
CA ARG A 50 3.74 16.47 5.77
C ARG A 50 4.58 15.61 4.83
N PHE A 51 5.87 15.50 5.08
CA PHE A 51 6.80 14.67 4.30
C PHE A 51 6.31 13.22 4.14
N THR A 52 5.83 12.60 5.22
CA THR A 52 5.36 11.21 5.20
C THR A 52 4.18 11.01 4.26
N ILE A 53 3.23 11.93 4.22
CA ILE A 53 2.07 11.88 3.30
C ILE A 53 2.54 12.05 1.86
N ASN A 54 3.45 12.99 1.61
CA ASN A 54 4.00 13.24 0.28
C ASN A 54 4.77 12.03 -0.24
N PHE A 55 5.61 11.43 0.60
CA PHE A 55 6.36 10.24 0.26
C PHE A 55 5.43 9.06 -0.02
N LEU A 56 4.42 8.87 0.83
CA LEU A 56 3.41 7.82 0.67
C LEU A 56 2.64 7.96 -0.65
N TYR A 57 2.24 9.19 -1.02
CA TYR A 57 1.59 9.46 -2.30
C TYR A 57 2.46 9.08 -3.48
N ILE A 58 3.71 9.55 -3.50
CA ILE A 58 4.65 9.28 -4.60
C ILE A 58 4.93 7.79 -4.72
N LEU A 59 5.21 7.12 -3.60
CA LEU A 59 5.46 5.68 -3.57
C LEU A 59 4.25 4.90 -4.12
N THR A 60 3.05 5.22 -3.65
CA THR A 60 1.83 4.56 -4.11
C THR A 60 1.59 4.80 -5.60
N LYS A 61 1.81 6.03 -6.08
CA LYS A 61 1.68 6.36 -7.50
C LYS A 61 2.65 5.56 -8.38
N VAL A 62 3.89 5.40 -7.94
CA VAL A 62 4.89 4.58 -8.65
C VAL A 62 4.48 3.11 -8.67
N LEU A 63 4.07 2.56 -7.53
CA LEU A 63 3.61 1.16 -7.44
C LEU A 63 2.32 0.94 -8.27
N TYR A 64 1.39 1.89 -8.19
CA TYR A 64 0.14 1.82 -8.96
C TYR A 64 0.37 1.82 -10.48
N SER A 65 1.43 2.45 -10.97
CA SER A 65 1.73 2.55 -12.41
C SER A 65 2.07 1.21 -13.08
N ARG A 66 2.30 0.15 -12.30
CA ARG A 66 2.73 -1.16 -12.81
C ARG A 66 1.84 -2.28 -12.28
N ASP A 67 1.35 -3.11 -13.20
CA ASP A 67 0.55 -4.29 -12.86
C ASP A 67 1.28 -5.23 -11.90
N ASP A 68 2.59 -5.43 -12.09
CA ASP A 68 3.41 -6.31 -11.26
C ASP A 68 3.31 -6.00 -9.76
N TYR A 69 3.13 -4.73 -9.39
CA TYR A 69 2.99 -4.30 -8.00
C TYR A 69 1.55 -4.31 -7.48
N ARG A 70 0.58 -4.56 -8.37
CA ARG A 70 -0.84 -4.67 -8.03
C ARG A 70 -1.33 -6.12 -8.05
N MET A 71 -0.44 -7.07 -8.31
CA MET A 71 -0.78 -8.49 -8.34
C MET A 71 -0.86 -9.08 -6.94
N GLY A 72 -1.80 -9.99 -6.77
CA GLY A 72 -1.99 -10.76 -5.55
C GLY A 72 -2.29 -12.22 -5.88
N TYR A 73 -2.10 -13.09 -4.90
CA TYR A 73 -2.48 -14.48 -4.99
C TYR A 73 -3.48 -14.82 -3.87
N LEU A 74 -4.68 -15.19 -4.27
CA LEU A 74 -5.73 -15.57 -3.35
C LEU A 74 -5.56 -17.05 -2.97
N TRP A 75 -4.98 -17.29 -1.80
CA TRP A 75 -4.68 -18.65 -1.34
C TRP A 75 -5.94 -19.53 -1.17
N GLN A 76 -7.10 -18.94 -0.89
CA GLN A 76 -8.36 -19.63 -0.69
C GLN A 76 -8.90 -20.21 -2.01
N THR A 77 -8.75 -19.48 -3.10
CA THR A 77 -9.26 -19.88 -4.42
C THR A 77 -8.14 -20.34 -5.37
N GLY A 78 -6.89 -20.08 -5.03
CA GLY A 78 -5.75 -20.35 -5.89
C GLY A 78 -5.67 -19.44 -7.12
N GLU A 79 -6.33 -18.29 -7.08
CA GLU A 79 -6.35 -17.34 -8.19
C GLU A 79 -5.20 -16.36 -8.12
N LEU A 80 -4.59 -16.11 -9.28
CA LEU A 80 -3.68 -14.99 -9.50
C LEU A 80 -4.52 -13.80 -9.97
N ILE A 81 -4.43 -12.69 -9.26
CA ILE A 81 -5.24 -11.51 -9.53
C ILE A 81 -4.39 -10.27 -9.73
N CYS A 82 -4.97 -9.24 -10.33
CA CYS A 82 -4.40 -7.90 -10.39
C CYS A 82 -5.46 -6.91 -9.96
N TYR A 83 -5.20 -6.20 -8.85
CA TYR A 83 -6.09 -5.16 -8.34
C TYR A 83 -6.15 -3.97 -9.29
N ASP A 84 -7.32 -3.37 -9.45
CA ASP A 84 -7.49 -2.14 -10.22
C ASP A 84 -6.84 -0.96 -9.51
N VAL A 85 -6.95 -0.93 -8.20
CA VAL A 85 -6.34 0.10 -7.32
C VAL A 85 -5.70 -0.58 -6.12
N ILE A 86 -4.55 -0.06 -5.69
CA ILE A 86 -3.92 -0.40 -4.41
C ILE A 86 -3.99 0.81 -3.48
N HIS A 87 -4.23 0.56 -2.21
CA HIS A 87 -4.32 1.59 -1.19
C HIS A 87 -3.15 1.46 -0.22
N PRO A 88 -2.44 2.55 0.10
CA PRO A 88 -1.32 2.48 1.03
C PRO A 88 -1.80 2.31 2.46
N THR A 89 -1.01 1.55 3.22
CA THR A 89 -1.16 1.42 4.66
C THR A 89 0.03 2.07 5.36
N GLN A 90 -0.23 2.77 6.43
CA GLN A 90 0.78 3.31 7.33
C GLN A 90 0.38 3.03 8.77
N TYR A 91 1.30 3.25 9.70
CA TYR A 91 1.06 3.05 11.12
C TYR A 91 1.18 4.37 11.87
N VAL A 92 0.26 4.61 12.79
CA VAL A 92 0.33 5.70 13.75
C VAL A 92 0.79 5.13 15.09
N PHE A 93 1.94 5.59 15.56
CA PHE A 93 2.50 5.16 16.83
C PHE A 93 1.90 5.96 17.98
N HIS A 94 1.66 5.30 19.11
CA HIS A 94 1.12 5.84 20.35
C HIS A 94 2.16 5.70 21.45
N GLU A 95 2.74 6.83 21.88
CA GLU A 95 3.80 6.84 22.88
C GLU A 95 3.31 6.40 24.27
N ASP A 96 2.04 6.70 24.60
CA ASP A 96 1.44 6.39 25.89
C ASP A 96 1.24 4.88 26.13
N THR A 97 1.07 4.10 25.09
CA THR A 97 0.83 2.65 25.16
C THR A 97 1.91 1.83 24.48
N GLU A 98 2.88 2.48 23.82
CA GLU A 98 3.93 1.85 23.00
C GLU A 98 3.35 0.89 21.94
N THR A 99 2.16 1.26 21.40
CA THR A 99 1.45 0.50 20.37
C THR A 99 1.34 1.29 19.09
N CYS A 100 0.80 0.66 18.04
CA CYS A 100 0.50 1.36 16.79
C CYS A 100 -0.85 0.94 16.22
N THR A 101 -1.51 1.89 15.55
CA THR A 101 -2.75 1.65 14.83
C THR A 101 -2.46 1.68 13.32
N PRO A 102 -2.77 0.61 12.57
CA PRO A 102 -2.68 0.61 11.12
C PRO A 102 -3.77 1.51 10.52
N VAL A 103 -3.39 2.23 9.48
CA VAL A 103 -4.26 3.20 8.80
C VAL A 103 -4.20 2.95 7.31
N TYR A 104 -5.36 2.75 6.71
CA TYR A 104 -5.53 2.77 5.26
C TYR A 104 -5.88 4.17 4.80
N THR A 105 -5.26 4.59 3.70
CA THR A 105 -5.67 5.81 3.01
C THR A 105 -6.13 5.47 1.60
N THR A 106 -7.34 5.88 1.25
CA THR A 106 -7.84 5.69 -0.11
C THR A 106 -6.97 6.44 -1.11
N TYR A 107 -6.32 5.69 -2.02
CA TYR A 107 -5.53 6.27 -3.09
C TYR A 107 -6.45 6.93 -4.12
N THR A 108 -6.03 8.09 -4.57
CA THR A 108 -6.58 8.83 -5.72
C THR A 108 -5.43 9.52 -6.43
N GLU A 109 -5.57 9.73 -7.73
CA GLU A 109 -4.59 10.47 -8.53
C GLU A 109 -4.57 11.98 -8.21
N ASP A 110 -5.65 12.51 -7.63
CA ASP A 110 -5.70 13.86 -7.10
C ASP A 110 -4.88 13.95 -5.81
N TYR A 111 -3.70 14.55 -5.92
CA TYR A 111 -2.80 14.74 -4.79
C TYR A 111 -3.46 15.49 -3.62
N SER A 112 -4.21 16.53 -3.90
CA SER A 112 -4.85 17.34 -2.85
C SER A 112 -5.91 16.55 -2.09
N GLN A 113 -6.69 15.74 -2.80
CA GLN A 113 -7.67 14.85 -2.19
C GLN A 113 -6.98 13.74 -1.38
N PHE A 114 -5.91 13.15 -1.92
CA PHE A 114 -5.13 12.14 -1.19
C PHE A 114 -4.56 12.71 0.13
N CYS A 115 -4.00 13.92 0.10
CA CYS A 115 -3.45 14.55 1.30
C CYS A 115 -4.53 14.81 2.37
N ARG A 116 -5.73 15.23 1.95
CA ARG A 116 -6.86 15.39 2.89
C ARG A 116 -7.25 14.05 3.52
N ASN A 117 -7.46 13.03 2.69
CA ASN A 117 -7.80 11.69 3.16
C ASN A 117 -6.77 11.16 4.17
N ALA A 118 -5.47 11.26 3.82
CA ALA A 118 -4.39 10.77 4.68
C ALA A 118 -4.30 11.55 6.01
N ALA A 119 -4.51 12.85 5.97
CA ALA A 119 -4.50 13.66 7.18
C ALA A 119 -5.67 13.28 8.12
N GLU A 120 -6.88 13.15 7.59
CA GLU A 120 -8.07 12.74 8.35
C GLU A 120 -7.90 11.33 8.93
N ASP A 121 -7.37 10.39 8.14
CA ASP A 121 -7.13 9.02 8.57
C ASP A 121 -6.12 8.95 9.72
N ILE A 122 -5.04 9.74 9.65
CA ILE A 122 -4.04 9.84 10.72
C ILE A 122 -4.66 10.42 11.99
N GLU A 123 -5.42 11.51 11.90
CA GLU A 123 -6.03 12.11 13.09
C GLU A 123 -7.03 11.14 13.76
N ARG A 124 -7.85 10.44 12.97
CA ARG A 124 -8.75 9.40 13.48
C ARG A 124 -7.99 8.26 14.17
N ALA A 125 -6.85 7.84 13.61
CA ALA A 125 -6.05 6.77 14.20
C ALA A 125 -5.36 7.18 15.52
N LYS A 126 -5.10 8.46 15.74
CA LYS A 126 -4.56 8.95 17.01
C LYS A 126 -5.54 8.81 18.17
N GLU A 127 -6.84 8.77 17.88
CA GLU A 127 -7.91 8.67 18.89
C GLU A 127 -8.18 7.22 19.32
N THR A 128 -7.72 6.24 18.58
CA THR A 128 -7.91 4.82 18.89
C THR A 128 -6.61 4.16 19.33
N ARG A 129 -6.73 3.12 20.15
CA ARG A 129 -5.62 2.23 20.57
C ARG A 129 -5.82 0.80 20.06
N GLU A 130 -6.88 0.59 19.29
CA GLU A 130 -7.18 -0.72 18.75
C GLU A 130 -6.31 -1.02 17.53
N TYR A 131 -5.71 -2.21 17.50
CA TYR A 131 -5.04 -2.73 16.32
C TYR A 131 -6.11 -3.27 15.35
N ARG A 132 -6.75 -2.36 14.64
CA ARG A 132 -7.77 -2.67 13.63
C ARG A 132 -7.40 -2.01 12.30
N LEU A 133 -7.57 -2.77 11.24
CA LEU A 133 -7.66 -2.21 9.90
C LEU A 133 -9.05 -1.57 9.74
N ASP A 134 -9.14 -0.47 9.01
CA ASP A 134 -10.41 0.20 8.73
C ASP A 134 -11.23 -0.65 7.75
N THR A 135 -11.97 -1.61 8.29
CA THR A 135 -12.81 -2.53 7.52
C THR A 135 -14.03 -1.86 6.89
N VAL A 136 -14.35 -0.63 7.29
CA VAL A 136 -15.48 0.12 6.70
C VAL A 136 -15.13 0.60 5.29
N ARG A 137 -13.89 1.08 5.11
CA ARG A 137 -13.42 1.51 3.78
C ARG A 137 -12.87 0.37 2.94
N HIS A 138 -12.33 -0.66 3.60
CA HIS A 138 -11.65 -1.78 2.96
C HIS A 138 -12.16 -3.10 3.56
N PRO A 139 -13.43 -3.44 3.32
CA PRO A 139 -13.93 -4.76 3.72
C PRO A 139 -13.16 -5.83 2.92
N ASN A 140 -12.51 -6.73 3.63
CA ASN A 140 -11.93 -7.94 3.02
C ASN A 140 -13.02 -8.82 2.43
#